data_0fa4437857be3ba692e03cb884e50d88
#
_entry.id   0fa4437857be3ba692e03cb884e50d88
#
_cell.length_a   1.000
_cell.length_b   1.000
_cell.length_c   1.000
_cell.angle_alpha   90.00
_cell.angle_beta   90.00
_cell.angle_gamma   90.00
#
_symmetry.space_group_name_H-M   'P 1'
#
loop_
_entity.id
_entity.type
_entity.pdbx_description
1 polymer ?
#
loop_
_entity_poly.entity_id
_entity_poly.type
_entity_poly.pdbx_seq_one_letter_code
_entity_poly.pdbx_strand_id
1 'polypeptide(L)'
;MSEHQIKFYQTGTFTVGNRLLNPDQRSGQANIERYNSLNSGHRACQGCGEALGARYAVDAAMRATHGRLIAANATGCLEVFSTPYPETSWQLPWFHSLFGNTAAVGTGMAAVARVKAKKTGKPLVRVIAQGGDGGTTDIGFGCLSGMFERNDDVLYICYDNEGYMNTGVQRSSATPPAVRTATTQILGSHPGNAFGQGKDVPLIAMAHGIPYVATATIADLRDLER
;
A
#
# COMPACT_ATOMS: atom_id res chain seq x y z
N MET A 1 30.31 -20.64 15.90
CA MET A 1 29.44 -19.45 15.59
C MET A 1 28.88 -19.66 14.20
N SER A 2 27.59 -19.74 14.06
CA SER A 2 26.98 -19.84 12.74
C SER A 2 27.16 -18.51 12.00
N GLU A 3 27.88 -18.52 10.92
CA GLU A 3 28.02 -17.37 10.05
C GLU A 3 26.66 -17.11 9.36
N HIS A 4 26.09 -15.96 9.63
CA HIS A 4 24.87 -15.55 8.97
C HIS A 4 25.22 -14.82 7.67
N GLN A 5 24.80 -15.39 6.56
CA GLN A 5 24.97 -14.77 5.25
C GLN A 5 23.74 -13.92 4.90
N ILE A 6 23.98 -12.65 4.59
CA ILE A 6 22.95 -11.75 4.10
C ILE A 6 23.27 -11.40 2.65
N LYS A 7 22.31 -11.60 1.78
CA LYS A 7 22.40 -11.13 0.39
C LYS A 7 22.11 -9.64 0.32
N PHE A 8 23.06 -8.89 -0.18
CA PHE A 8 22.84 -7.50 -0.58
C PHE A 8 22.64 -7.42 -2.08
N TYR A 9 21.76 -6.53 -2.49
CA TYR A 9 21.56 -6.26 -3.90
C TYR A 9 22.88 -5.92 -4.57
N GLN A 10 23.16 -6.55 -5.69
CA GLN A 10 24.27 -6.28 -6.59
C GLN A 10 25.69 -6.53 -6.06
N THR A 11 25.88 -6.71 -4.79
CA THR A 11 27.23 -6.83 -4.21
C THR A 11 27.55 -8.23 -3.72
N GLY A 12 26.62 -9.17 -3.88
CA GLY A 12 26.82 -10.56 -3.47
C GLY A 12 26.35 -10.85 -2.04
N THR A 13 26.91 -11.87 -1.47
CA THR A 13 26.58 -12.34 -0.12
C THR A 13 27.67 -11.93 0.84
N PHE A 14 27.28 -11.33 1.94
CA PHE A 14 28.18 -10.95 3.01
C PHE A 14 27.89 -11.74 4.27
N THR A 15 28.94 -12.13 4.95
CA THR A 15 28.83 -12.61 6.31
C THR A 15 28.76 -11.41 7.23
N VAL A 16 27.63 -11.19 7.86
CA VAL A 16 27.44 -10.13 8.83
C VAL A 16 27.39 -10.76 10.21
N GLY A 17 28.40 -10.53 11.00
CA GLY A 17 28.38 -10.97 12.38
C GLY A 17 27.16 -10.40 13.09
N ASN A 18 26.29 -11.23 13.54
CA ASN A 18 25.24 -11.03 14.56
C ASN A 18 24.49 -9.68 14.59
N ARG A 19 24.35 -8.98 13.49
CA ARG A 19 23.50 -7.79 13.43
C ARG A 19 22.02 -8.13 13.48
N LEU A 20 21.71 -9.34 13.14
CA LEU A 20 20.36 -9.85 13.23
C LEU A 20 20.31 -10.75 14.45
N LEU A 21 19.57 -10.29 15.36
CA LEU A 21 19.16 -10.99 16.56
C LEU A 21 18.67 -12.41 16.24
N ASN A 22 18.30 -13.16 17.23
CA ASN A 22 17.77 -14.51 17.07
C ASN A 22 16.74 -14.61 15.94
N PRO A 23 16.56 -15.78 15.30
CA PRO A 23 15.63 -15.94 14.16
C PRO A 23 14.22 -15.40 14.40
N ASP A 24 13.72 -15.52 15.61
CA ASP A 24 12.43 -15.00 16.07
C ASP A 24 12.36 -13.47 16.20
N GLN A 25 13.52 -12.82 16.25
CA GLN A 25 13.66 -11.36 16.31
C GLN A 25 13.98 -10.75 14.94
N ARG A 26 14.18 -11.55 13.92
CA ARG A 26 14.46 -11.07 12.56
C ARG A 26 13.21 -10.48 11.96
N SER A 27 13.38 -9.40 11.20
CA SER A 27 12.30 -8.91 10.37
C SER A 27 11.91 -9.96 9.34
N GLY A 28 10.66 -9.96 8.92
CA GLY A 28 10.19 -10.88 7.90
C GLY A 28 11.00 -10.86 6.61
N GLN A 29 11.71 -9.77 6.29
CA GLN A 29 12.61 -9.69 5.13
C GLN A 29 13.78 -10.67 5.17
N ALA A 30 14.24 -11.03 6.35
CA ALA A 30 15.35 -11.95 6.52
C ALA A 30 14.92 -13.44 6.51
N ASN A 31 13.64 -13.71 6.43
CA ASN A 31 13.10 -15.06 6.36
C ASN A 31 13.02 -15.54 4.91
N ILE A 32 13.82 -16.56 4.58
CA ILE A 32 13.88 -17.16 3.24
C ILE A 32 12.59 -17.92 2.86
N GLU A 33 11.83 -18.37 3.85
CA GLU A 33 10.59 -19.11 3.65
C GLU A 33 9.38 -18.19 3.45
N ARG A 34 9.60 -16.89 3.55
CA ARG A 34 8.52 -15.93 3.42
C ARG A 34 7.96 -15.91 2.00
N TYR A 35 6.65 -16.03 1.88
CA TYR A 35 5.95 -15.74 0.64
C TYR A 35 6.17 -14.26 0.26
N ASN A 36 6.46 -14.02 -1.00
CA ASN A 36 6.64 -12.68 -1.53
C ASN A 36 5.63 -12.42 -2.65
N SER A 37 4.60 -11.65 -2.34
CA SER A 37 3.55 -11.30 -3.30
C SER A 37 3.98 -10.33 -4.39
N LEU A 38 5.08 -9.60 -4.17
CA LEU A 38 5.66 -8.68 -5.16
C LEU A 38 6.95 -9.29 -5.72
N ASN A 39 6.90 -9.73 -6.97
CA ASN A 39 8.04 -10.32 -7.68
C ASN A 39 9.17 -9.32 -7.93
N SER A 40 10.37 -9.86 -8.10
CA SER A 40 11.48 -9.14 -8.71
C SER A 40 11.11 -8.65 -10.13
N GLY A 41 11.77 -7.57 -10.57
CA GLY A 41 11.46 -6.95 -11.87
C GLY A 41 10.47 -5.78 -11.79
N HIS A 42 9.94 -5.48 -10.61
CA HIS A 42 9.22 -4.23 -10.38
C HIS A 42 10.14 -3.01 -10.56
N ARG A 43 9.56 -1.86 -10.83
CA ARG A 43 10.26 -0.60 -11.15
C ARG A 43 10.29 0.40 -9.99
N ALA A 44 10.19 -0.08 -8.76
CA ALA A 44 10.28 0.79 -7.59
C ALA A 44 11.66 1.44 -7.48
N CYS A 45 11.69 2.66 -6.99
CA CYS A 45 12.94 3.36 -6.69
C CYS A 45 13.78 2.57 -5.68
N GLN A 46 15.08 2.76 -5.71
CA GLN A 46 15.96 2.15 -4.71
C GLN A 46 15.59 2.67 -3.32
N GLY A 47 15.38 1.74 -2.37
CA GLY A 47 14.99 2.08 -1.00
C GLY A 47 13.55 2.58 -0.87
N CYS A 48 12.68 2.31 -1.84
CA CYS A 48 11.28 2.75 -1.82
C CYS A 48 10.51 2.20 -0.63
N GLY A 49 10.11 3.10 0.28
CA GLY A 49 9.31 2.75 1.45
C GLY A 49 7.90 2.26 1.10
N GLU A 50 7.29 2.84 0.07
CA GLU A 50 5.97 2.44 -0.39
C GLU A 50 5.97 1.00 -0.94
N ALA A 51 6.98 0.63 -1.74
CA ALA A 51 7.10 -0.74 -2.25
C ALA A 51 7.34 -1.76 -1.12
N LEU A 52 8.11 -1.37 -0.10
CA LEU A 52 8.32 -2.19 1.08
C LEU A 52 7.03 -2.38 1.86
N GLY A 53 6.34 -1.28 2.18
CA GLY A 53 5.06 -1.30 2.91
C GLY A 53 3.99 -2.10 2.18
N ALA A 54 3.83 -1.88 0.88
CA ALA A 54 2.86 -2.57 0.05
C ALA A 54 3.12 -4.09 0.01
N ARG A 55 4.37 -4.50 -0.15
CA ARG A 55 4.73 -5.92 -0.10
C ARG A 55 4.33 -6.55 1.24
N TYR A 56 4.66 -5.91 2.36
CA TYR A 56 4.33 -6.45 3.69
C TYR A 56 2.82 -6.54 3.92
N ALA A 57 2.09 -5.50 3.58
CA ALA A 57 0.63 -5.46 3.74
C ALA A 57 -0.06 -6.53 2.88
N VAL A 58 0.34 -6.67 1.61
CA VAL A 58 -0.23 -7.68 0.72
C VAL A 58 0.17 -9.10 1.14
N ASP A 59 1.42 -9.32 1.58
CA ASP A 59 1.85 -10.61 2.10
C ASP A 59 1.04 -11.02 3.34
N ALA A 60 0.78 -10.10 4.25
CA ALA A 60 -0.07 -10.34 5.41
C ALA A 60 -1.51 -10.69 5.01
N ALA A 61 -2.09 -9.93 4.09
CA ALA A 61 -3.43 -10.19 3.57
C ALA A 61 -3.51 -11.52 2.83
N MET A 62 -2.50 -11.90 2.05
CA MET A 62 -2.42 -13.20 1.39
C MET A 62 -2.36 -14.36 2.39
N ARG A 63 -1.57 -14.22 3.47
CA ARG A 63 -1.55 -15.21 4.55
C ARG A 63 -2.90 -15.34 5.23
N ALA A 64 -3.50 -14.22 5.64
CA ALA A 64 -4.78 -14.20 6.33
C ALA A 64 -5.94 -14.78 5.49
N THR A 65 -5.86 -14.67 4.17
CA THR A 65 -6.90 -15.17 3.25
C THR A 65 -6.58 -16.53 2.64
N HIS A 66 -5.45 -17.15 3.02
CA HIS A 66 -4.95 -18.38 2.41
C HIS A 66 -4.88 -18.28 0.87
N GLY A 67 -4.37 -17.17 0.38
CA GLY A 67 -4.21 -16.89 -1.05
C GLY A 67 -5.52 -16.51 -1.79
N ARG A 68 -6.66 -16.42 -1.12
CA ARG A 68 -7.94 -16.04 -1.73
C ARG A 68 -8.14 -14.52 -1.69
N LEU A 69 -7.31 -13.82 -2.41
CA LEU A 69 -7.25 -12.36 -2.44
C LEU A 69 -7.23 -11.84 -3.88
N ILE A 70 -7.91 -10.73 -4.12
CA ILE A 70 -7.82 -9.93 -5.35
C ILE A 70 -7.49 -8.50 -4.94
N ALA A 71 -6.59 -7.86 -5.66
CA ALA A 71 -6.21 -6.47 -5.44
C ALA A 71 -6.79 -5.55 -6.52
N ALA A 72 -7.36 -4.44 -6.09
CA ALA A 72 -7.66 -3.28 -6.93
C ALA A 72 -6.70 -2.15 -6.60
N ASN A 73 -6.15 -1.48 -7.62
CA ASN A 73 -5.20 -0.39 -7.44
C ASN A 73 -5.68 0.91 -8.07
N ALA A 74 -5.40 2.01 -7.38
CA ALA A 74 -5.42 3.34 -7.98
C ALA A 74 -4.13 3.60 -8.76
N THR A 75 -4.20 4.47 -9.76
CA THR A 75 -3.01 5.00 -10.44
C THR A 75 -2.15 5.78 -9.44
N GLY A 76 -0.86 5.58 -9.49
CA GLY A 76 0.12 6.24 -8.62
C GLY A 76 1.45 5.50 -8.62
N CYS A 77 2.34 5.81 -7.69
CA CYS A 77 3.63 5.11 -7.56
C CYS A 77 3.43 3.59 -7.48
N LEU A 78 2.50 3.14 -6.64
CA LEU A 78 2.23 1.71 -6.44
C LEU A 78 1.88 0.99 -7.75
N GLU A 79 1.01 1.58 -8.56
CA GLU A 79 0.65 1.01 -9.86
C GLU A 79 1.85 1.06 -10.80
N VAL A 80 2.49 2.21 -10.95
CA VAL A 80 3.58 2.41 -11.93
C VAL A 80 4.75 1.47 -11.69
N PHE A 81 5.18 1.29 -10.45
CA PHE A 81 6.31 0.40 -10.21
C PHE A 81 5.94 -1.09 -10.30
N SER A 82 4.69 -1.45 -10.10
CA SER A 82 4.24 -2.85 -10.05
C SER A 82 3.71 -3.38 -11.39
N THR A 83 3.62 -2.53 -12.42
CA THR A 83 3.14 -2.90 -13.77
C THR A 83 4.22 -2.81 -14.84
N PRO A 84 5.23 -3.71 -14.85
CA PRO A 84 6.09 -3.87 -16.01
C PRO A 84 5.24 -4.44 -17.16
N TYR A 85 5.00 -3.60 -18.18
CA TYR A 85 4.22 -4.03 -19.36
C TYR A 85 4.85 -5.26 -20.03
N PRO A 86 4.05 -6.26 -20.45
CA PRO A 86 2.56 -6.30 -20.46
C PRO A 86 1.92 -6.92 -19.22
N GLU A 87 2.66 -7.15 -18.18
CA GLU A 87 2.25 -7.90 -16.99
C GLU A 87 2.28 -7.03 -15.72
N THR A 88 1.91 -7.64 -14.61
CA THR A 88 2.10 -7.08 -13.28
C THR A 88 3.15 -7.87 -12.50
N SER A 89 3.86 -7.21 -11.58
CA SER A 89 4.79 -7.89 -10.66
C SER A 89 4.08 -8.54 -9.46
N TRP A 90 2.77 -8.38 -9.32
CA TRP A 90 2.01 -8.98 -8.23
C TRP A 90 1.69 -10.45 -8.48
N GLN A 91 1.90 -11.29 -7.49
CA GLN A 91 1.57 -12.74 -7.53
C GLN A 91 0.13 -13.02 -7.06
N LEU A 92 -0.80 -12.16 -7.35
CA LEU A 92 -2.23 -12.35 -7.08
C LEU A 92 -3.03 -11.70 -8.21
N PRO A 93 -4.31 -12.07 -8.40
CA PRO A 93 -5.17 -11.36 -9.33
C PRO A 93 -5.22 -9.88 -8.99
N TRP A 94 -4.84 -9.06 -9.95
CA TRP A 94 -4.66 -7.63 -9.76
C TRP A 94 -5.41 -6.87 -10.85
N PHE A 95 -6.02 -5.78 -10.46
CA PHE A 95 -6.80 -4.95 -11.36
C PHE A 95 -6.49 -3.47 -11.16
N HIS A 96 -6.15 -2.79 -12.23
CA HIS A 96 -6.02 -1.35 -12.30
C HIS A 96 -7.04 -0.80 -13.29
N SER A 97 -7.73 0.27 -12.92
CA SER A 97 -8.69 0.94 -13.77
C SER A 97 -8.27 2.39 -14.03
N LEU A 98 -8.71 3.31 -13.18
CA LEU A 98 -8.45 4.73 -13.34
C LEU A 98 -7.90 5.34 -12.05
N PHE A 99 -7.31 6.51 -12.19
CA PHE A 99 -6.88 7.33 -11.07
C PHE A 99 -8.07 7.64 -10.16
N GLY A 100 -7.96 7.30 -8.89
CA GLY A 100 -8.96 7.65 -7.87
C GLY A 100 -10.23 6.79 -7.80
N ASN A 101 -10.39 5.76 -8.62
CA ASN A 101 -11.62 4.95 -8.58
C ASN A 101 -11.47 3.57 -7.89
N THR A 102 -10.34 3.29 -7.26
CA THR A 102 -10.07 1.95 -6.70
C THR A 102 -11.09 1.54 -5.64
N ALA A 103 -11.60 2.47 -4.83
CA ALA A 103 -12.64 2.18 -3.85
C ALA A 103 -13.94 1.71 -4.52
N ALA A 104 -14.38 2.38 -5.59
CA ALA A 104 -15.57 1.99 -6.36
C ALA A 104 -15.38 0.62 -7.04
N VAL A 105 -14.19 0.39 -7.62
CA VAL A 105 -13.82 -0.91 -8.21
C VAL A 105 -13.82 -2.01 -7.16
N GLY A 106 -13.18 -1.76 -6.00
CA GLY A 106 -13.17 -2.70 -4.87
C GLY A 106 -14.56 -3.07 -4.39
N THR A 107 -15.46 -2.09 -4.28
CA THR A 107 -16.88 -2.31 -3.98
C THR A 107 -17.53 -3.29 -4.96
N GLY A 108 -17.35 -3.05 -6.26
CA GLY A 108 -17.89 -3.91 -7.32
C GLY A 108 -17.31 -5.32 -7.26
N MET A 109 -16.00 -5.43 -7.09
CA MET A 109 -15.31 -6.73 -6.96
C MET A 109 -15.78 -7.52 -5.75
N ALA A 110 -15.95 -6.88 -4.60
CA ALA A 110 -16.46 -7.51 -3.38
C ALA A 110 -17.91 -8.00 -3.56
N ALA A 111 -18.74 -7.21 -4.21
CA ALA A 111 -20.11 -7.61 -4.52
C ALA A 111 -20.15 -8.86 -5.42
N VAL A 112 -19.37 -8.87 -6.50
CA VAL A 112 -19.25 -10.04 -7.40
C VAL A 112 -18.70 -11.26 -6.66
N ALA A 113 -17.66 -11.09 -5.83
CA ALA A 113 -17.06 -12.18 -5.06
C ALA A 113 -18.11 -12.85 -4.15
N ARG A 114 -18.93 -12.05 -3.44
CA ARG A 114 -20.02 -12.56 -2.60
C ARG A 114 -21.08 -13.35 -3.40
N VAL A 115 -21.52 -12.78 -4.52
CA VAL A 115 -22.50 -13.46 -5.39
C VAL A 115 -21.94 -14.78 -5.93
N LYS A 116 -20.68 -14.77 -6.38
CA LYS A 116 -20.00 -15.96 -6.90
C LYS A 116 -19.85 -17.03 -5.83
N ALA A 117 -19.40 -16.67 -4.62
CA ALA A 117 -19.29 -17.59 -3.51
C ALA A 117 -20.65 -18.25 -3.19
N LYS A 118 -21.72 -17.43 -3.08
CA LYS A 118 -23.08 -17.91 -2.83
C LYS A 118 -23.59 -18.89 -3.91
N LYS A 119 -23.35 -18.56 -5.19
CA LYS A 119 -23.81 -19.38 -6.32
C LYS A 119 -23.04 -20.71 -6.47
N THR A 120 -21.76 -20.71 -6.13
CA THR A 120 -20.87 -21.86 -6.40
C THR A 120 -20.57 -22.71 -5.16
N GLY A 121 -20.92 -22.23 -3.96
CA GLY A 121 -20.54 -22.86 -2.69
C GLY A 121 -19.04 -22.80 -2.40
N LYS A 122 -18.26 -22.09 -3.22
CA LYS A 122 -16.80 -21.95 -3.03
C LYS A 122 -16.49 -20.89 -1.95
N PRO A 123 -15.36 -21.01 -1.25
CA PRO A 123 -14.92 -20.03 -0.28
C PRO A 123 -14.86 -18.61 -0.88
N LEU A 124 -15.23 -17.62 -0.06
CA LEU A 124 -15.20 -16.21 -0.47
C LEU A 124 -13.77 -15.75 -0.79
N VAL A 125 -13.62 -15.11 -1.93
CA VAL A 125 -12.40 -14.38 -2.28
C VAL A 125 -12.50 -12.98 -1.70
N ARG A 126 -11.49 -12.57 -0.94
CA ARG A 126 -11.43 -11.24 -0.33
C ARG A 126 -10.88 -10.21 -1.31
N VAL A 127 -11.17 -8.95 -1.05
CA VAL A 127 -10.74 -7.83 -1.90
C VAL A 127 -9.97 -6.84 -1.05
N ILE A 128 -8.80 -6.43 -1.55
CA ILE A 128 -8.10 -5.24 -1.09
C ILE A 128 -8.21 -4.16 -2.17
N ALA A 129 -8.38 -2.91 -1.74
CA ALA A 129 -8.30 -1.74 -2.58
C ALA A 129 -7.12 -0.90 -2.09
N GLN A 130 -6.26 -0.46 -2.99
CA GLN A 130 -5.00 0.19 -2.65
C GLN A 130 -4.83 1.49 -3.42
N GLY A 131 -4.34 2.52 -2.74
CA GLY A 131 -4.02 3.79 -3.38
C GLY A 131 -2.96 4.55 -2.63
N GLY A 132 -2.25 5.45 -3.31
CA GLY A 132 -1.42 6.46 -2.67
C GLY A 132 -2.26 7.54 -2.01
N ASP A 133 -1.62 8.45 -1.28
CA ASP A 133 -2.30 9.56 -0.61
C ASP A 133 -3.09 10.46 -1.57
N GLY A 134 -2.52 10.84 -2.72
CA GLY A 134 -3.24 11.63 -3.71
C GLY A 134 -4.45 10.92 -4.30
N GLY A 135 -4.32 9.65 -4.66
CA GLY A 135 -5.43 8.82 -5.14
C GLY A 135 -6.52 8.58 -4.10
N THR A 136 -6.17 8.67 -2.82
CA THR A 136 -7.06 8.46 -1.68
C THR A 136 -7.71 9.75 -1.19
N THR A 137 -6.88 10.76 -0.88
CA THR A 137 -7.32 11.97 -0.18
C THR A 137 -7.85 13.05 -1.10
N ASP A 138 -7.50 13.00 -2.39
CA ASP A 138 -7.92 13.98 -3.38
C ASP A 138 -8.90 13.36 -4.38
N ILE A 139 -8.39 12.88 -5.52
CA ILE A 139 -9.23 12.48 -6.66
C ILE A 139 -10.14 11.28 -6.37
N GLY A 140 -9.74 10.37 -5.48
CA GLY A 140 -10.52 9.19 -5.11
C GLY A 140 -11.41 9.36 -3.88
N PHE A 141 -11.37 10.52 -3.24
CA PHE A 141 -12.01 10.71 -1.94
C PHE A 141 -13.52 10.49 -1.96
N GLY A 142 -14.21 10.95 -3.00
CA GLY A 142 -15.65 10.73 -3.15
C GLY A 142 -16.01 9.23 -3.26
N CYS A 143 -15.24 8.46 -4.02
CA CYS A 143 -15.42 7.01 -4.12
C CYS A 143 -15.16 6.31 -2.79
N LEU A 144 -14.13 6.74 -2.06
CA LEU A 144 -13.76 6.20 -0.76
C LEU A 144 -14.84 6.48 0.29
N SER A 145 -15.33 7.72 0.37
CA SER A 145 -16.43 8.09 1.27
C SER A 145 -17.68 7.26 1.02
N GLY A 146 -18.04 7.03 -0.25
CA GLY A 146 -19.17 6.16 -0.60
C GLY A 146 -18.94 4.68 -0.23
N MET A 147 -17.73 4.17 -0.32
CA MET A 147 -17.38 2.83 0.15
C MET A 147 -17.48 2.74 1.68
N PHE A 148 -17.04 3.74 2.40
CA PHE A 148 -17.16 3.83 3.85
C PHE A 148 -18.62 3.91 4.30
N GLU A 149 -19.43 4.76 3.67
CA GLU A 149 -20.85 4.89 3.97
C GLU A 149 -21.60 3.56 3.85
N ARG A 150 -21.28 2.76 2.86
CA ARG A 150 -21.87 1.42 2.68
C ARG A 150 -21.25 0.35 3.56
N ASN A 151 -20.16 0.65 4.24
CA ASN A 151 -19.37 -0.31 5.03
C ASN A 151 -19.08 -1.59 4.23
N ASP A 152 -18.56 -1.40 3.01
CA ASP A 152 -18.26 -2.50 2.09
C ASP A 152 -17.18 -3.42 2.67
N ASP A 153 -17.31 -4.72 2.47
CA ASP A 153 -16.35 -5.75 2.94
C ASP A 153 -15.08 -5.73 2.06
N VAL A 154 -14.32 -4.65 2.16
CA VAL A 154 -13.09 -4.38 1.43
C VAL A 154 -12.05 -3.83 2.41
N LEU A 155 -10.86 -4.39 2.41
CA LEU A 155 -9.73 -3.76 3.09
C LEU A 155 -9.18 -2.65 2.19
N TYR A 156 -9.29 -1.41 2.62
CA TYR A 156 -8.67 -0.29 1.92
C TYR A 156 -7.33 0.07 2.54
N ILE A 157 -6.28 0.20 1.72
CA ILE A 157 -4.93 0.56 2.17
C ILE A 157 -4.52 1.86 1.47
N CYS A 158 -4.22 2.88 2.27
CA CYS A 158 -3.62 4.12 1.80
C CYS A 158 -2.12 4.11 2.09
N TYR A 159 -1.31 4.18 1.04
CA TYR A 159 0.13 4.34 1.15
C TYR A 159 0.45 5.83 1.08
N ASP A 160 0.68 6.43 2.24
CA ASP A 160 0.93 7.85 2.35
C ASP A 160 2.43 8.12 2.24
N ASN A 161 2.83 8.72 1.13
CA ASN A 161 4.18 9.22 0.89
C ASN A 161 4.20 10.76 0.78
N GLU A 162 3.13 11.42 1.25
CA GLU A 162 2.99 12.86 1.41
C GLU A 162 2.91 13.68 0.12
N GLY A 163 2.59 13.05 -1.01
CA GLY A 163 2.42 13.77 -2.28
C GLY A 163 2.27 12.89 -3.50
N TYR A 164 2.09 13.52 -4.66
CA TYR A 164 2.12 12.83 -5.97
C TYR A 164 3.59 12.63 -6.41
N MET A 165 4.27 11.65 -5.83
CA MET A 165 5.71 11.49 -6.03
C MET A 165 6.07 11.07 -7.45
N ASN A 166 5.29 10.16 -8.05
CA ASN A 166 5.58 9.63 -9.39
C ASN A 166 5.56 10.70 -10.48
N THR A 167 4.71 11.71 -10.36
CA THR A 167 4.53 12.75 -11.36
C THR A 167 5.42 13.98 -11.17
N GLY A 168 6.28 13.97 -10.16
CA GLY A 168 7.24 15.05 -9.90
C GLY A 168 6.96 15.84 -8.63
N VAL A 169 6.44 15.18 -7.60
CA VAL A 169 6.27 15.73 -6.25
C VAL A 169 5.28 16.90 -6.20
N GLN A 170 4.10 16.74 -6.76
CA GLN A 170 3.01 17.69 -6.55
C GLN A 170 2.39 17.48 -5.17
N ARG A 171 1.81 18.55 -4.65
CA ARG A 171 1.10 18.52 -3.37
C ARG A 171 -0.13 17.62 -3.46
N SER A 172 -0.34 16.78 -2.45
CA SER A 172 -1.61 16.12 -2.14
C SER A 172 -2.28 16.74 -0.91
N SER A 173 -3.50 16.31 -0.59
CA SER A 173 -4.15 16.71 0.66
C SER A 173 -3.55 16.03 1.91
N ALA A 174 -2.60 15.12 1.75
CA ALA A 174 -1.82 14.55 2.85
C ALA A 174 -0.48 15.24 3.06
N THR A 175 -0.06 16.10 2.13
CA THR A 175 1.21 16.82 2.24
C THR A 175 1.23 17.71 3.50
N PRO A 176 2.22 17.56 4.39
CA PRO A 176 2.31 18.35 5.60
C PRO A 176 2.39 19.86 5.36
N PRO A 177 2.02 20.69 6.34
CA PRO A 177 2.20 22.14 6.28
C PRO A 177 3.66 22.53 6.04
N ALA A 178 3.87 23.62 5.34
CA ALA A 178 5.16 24.20 5.01
C ALA A 178 6.10 23.36 4.13
N VAL A 179 5.70 22.15 3.71
CA VAL A 179 6.51 21.31 2.83
C VAL A 179 6.56 21.91 1.42
N ARG A 180 7.77 21.95 0.86
CA ARG A 180 7.99 22.33 -0.53
C ARG A 180 7.61 21.18 -1.47
N THR A 181 6.78 21.47 -2.44
CA THR A 181 6.47 20.54 -3.56
C THR A 181 6.56 21.29 -4.89
N ALA A 182 6.41 20.59 -6.00
CA ALA A 182 6.38 21.22 -7.32
C ALA A 182 5.26 22.25 -7.48
N THR A 183 4.16 22.10 -6.76
CA THR A 183 3.00 23.01 -6.80
C THR A 183 2.87 23.89 -5.57
N THR A 184 3.75 23.76 -4.60
CA THR A 184 3.81 24.62 -3.39
C THR A 184 5.24 25.05 -3.12
N GLN A 185 5.71 26.01 -3.92
CA GLN A 185 7.08 26.54 -3.81
C GLN A 185 7.20 27.47 -2.60
N ILE A 186 8.39 27.50 -2.01
CA ILE A 186 8.75 28.52 -1.01
C ILE A 186 9.06 29.81 -1.76
N LEU A 187 8.31 30.88 -1.49
CA LEU A 187 8.43 32.19 -2.13
C LEU A 187 8.59 33.28 -1.06
N GLY A 188 9.81 33.74 -0.87
CA GLY A 188 10.12 34.73 0.15
C GLY A 188 9.75 34.24 1.57
N SER A 189 8.84 34.92 2.24
CA SER A 189 8.34 34.53 3.57
C SER A 189 7.20 33.53 3.54
N HIS A 190 6.70 33.14 2.35
CA HIS A 190 5.65 32.13 2.22
C HIS A 190 6.25 30.74 2.37
N PRO A 191 5.79 29.95 3.36
CA PRO A 191 6.16 28.57 3.47
C PRO A 191 5.63 27.77 2.28
N GLY A 192 6.16 26.58 2.01
CA GLY A 192 5.71 25.77 0.90
C GLY A 192 4.21 25.48 0.90
N ASN A 193 3.76 24.40 1.51
CA ASN A 193 2.34 24.08 1.59
C ASN A 193 1.63 24.95 2.63
N ALA A 194 0.76 25.85 2.17
CA ALA A 194 -0.05 26.75 3.01
C ALA A 194 -1.53 26.31 3.12
N PHE A 195 -1.90 25.13 2.63
CA PHE A 195 -3.29 24.65 2.57
C PHE A 195 -3.79 23.94 3.84
N GLY A 196 -3.08 24.06 4.95
CA GLY A 196 -3.48 23.50 6.25
C GLY A 196 -2.94 22.09 6.51
N GLN A 197 -3.55 21.40 7.47
CA GLN A 197 -3.06 20.12 8.02
C GLN A 197 -3.26 18.93 7.10
N GLY A 198 -4.05 19.07 6.05
CA GLY A 198 -4.44 17.95 5.20
C GLY A 198 -5.63 17.15 5.76
N LYS A 199 -6.00 16.09 5.03
CA LYS A 199 -7.09 15.20 5.42
C LYS A 199 -6.55 14.05 6.25
N ASP A 200 -7.11 13.87 7.44
CA ASP A 200 -6.83 12.69 8.28
C ASP A 200 -7.78 11.56 7.88
N VAL A 201 -7.31 10.64 7.04
CA VAL A 201 -8.11 9.52 6.54
C VAL A 201 -8.57 8.59 7.68
N PRO A 202 -7.76 8.24 8.67
CA PRO A 202 -8.20 7.49 9.86
C PRO A 202 -9.37 8.14 10.58
N LEU A 203 -9.30 9.43 10.89
CA LEU A 203 -10.39 10.14 11.55
C LEU A 203 -11.66 10.19 10.68
N ILE A 204 -11.51 10.39 9.39
CA ILE A 204 -12.63 10.38 8.44
C ILE A 204 -13.30 9.00 8.38
N ALA A 205 -12.51 7.92 8.34
CA ALA A 205 -13.03 6.55 8.37
C ALA A 205 -13.79 6.26 9.68
N MET A 206 -13.24 6.68 10.81
CA MET A 206 -13.93 6.58 12.11
C MET A 206 -15.24 7.36 12.13
N ALA A 207 -15.27 8.55 11.54
CA ALA A 207 -16.48 9.36 11.43
C ALA A 207 -17.58 8.72 10.56
N HIS A 208 -17.20 7.84 9.62
CA HIS A 208 -18.13 7.02 8.85
C HIS A 208 -18.58 5.74 9.61
N GLY A 209 -18.07 5.49 10.81
CA GLY A 209 -18.41 4.30 11.60
C GLY A 209 -17.72 3.03 11.10
N ILE A 210 -16.60 3.13 10.41
CA ILE A 210 -15.82 1.97 9.97
C ILE A 210 -15.34 1.18 11.19
N PRO A 211 -15.61 -0.15 11.24
CA PRO A 211 -15.38 -0.95 12.45
C PRO A 211 -13.90 -1.20 12.77
N TYR A 212 -13.03 -1.05 11.81
CA TYR A 212 -11.58 -1.25 11.98
C TYR A 212 -10.79 -0.20 11.22
N VAL A 213 -10.00 0.57 11.92
CA VAL A 213 -9.10 1.58 11.37
C VAL A 213 -7.74 1.42 12.06
N ALA A 214 -6.68 1.36 11.29
CA ALA A 214 -5.31 1.22 11.80
C ALA A 214 -4.35 2.11 11.01
N THR A 215 -3.28 2.51 11.67
CA THR A 215 -2.10 3.14 11.04
C THR A 215 -0.87 2.29 11.33
N ALA A 216 0.04 2.24 10.38
CA ALA A 216 1.29 1.53 10.53
C ALA A 216 2.42 2.28 9.79
N THR A 217 3.66 1.94 10.09
CA THR A 217 4.83 2.53 9.45
C THR A 217 5.82 1.47 9.03
N ILE A 218 6.52 1.71 7.92
CA ILE A 218 7.63 0.86 7.48
C ILE A 218 8.83 0.88 8.44
N ALA A 219 8.86 1.80 9.39
CA ALA A 219 9.88 1.82 10.44
C ALA A 219 9.71 0.68 11.44
N ASP A 220 8.49 0.15 11.60
CA ASP A 220 8.20 -1.04 12.40
C ASP A 220 7.48 -2.09 11.55
N LEU A 221 8.27 -2.97 10.94
CA LEU A 221 7.75 -4.02 10.06
C LEU A 221 6.96 -5.11 10.82
N ARG A 222 7.20 -5.27 12.12
CA ARG A 222 6.45 -6.25 12.93
C ARG A 222 5.05 -5.77 13.22
N ASP A 223 4.92 -4.48 13.49
CA ASP A 223 3.61 -3.85 13.67
C ASP A 223 2.83 -3.82 12.36
N LEU A 224 3.49 -3.46 11.27
CA LEU A 224 2.87 -3.44 9.93
C LEU A 224 2.31 -4.81 9.49
N GLU A 225 2.88 -5.91 9.97
CA GLU A 225 2.43 -7.27 9.64
C GLU A 225 1.24 -7.78 10.47
N ARG A 226 0.88 -7.11 11.55
CA ARG A 226 -0.23 -7.46 12.44
C ARG A 226 -1.56 -7.02 11.91
#